data_88320725cebd5d2d5b010e2b580efcf7
#
_entry.id   88320725cebd5d2d5b010e2b580efcf7
#
_cell.length_a   1.000
_cell.length_b   1.000
_cell.length_c   1.000
_cell.angle_alpha   90.00
_cell.angle_beta   90.00
_cell.angle_gamma   90.00
#
_symmetry.space_group_name_H-M   'P 1'
#
loop_
_entity.id
_entity.type
_entity.pdbx_description
1 polymer ?
#
loop_
_entity_poly.entity_id
_entity_poly.type
_entity_poly.pdbx_seq_one_letter_code
_entity_poly.pdbx_strand_id
1 'polypeptide(L)'
;VNTPAPPAQGASGAPGTPCTVGVDFGTLSGRAVVVRVADGAELGTAVHEYRHGVIDRALPRSGAELPPDWALQHPEDWRDVLRHAVPEALAAAGVEPGQVVGIGTDFTACTVLPATADGTPLALLPEWAGRPHAWPKLWKHHAAQDQADRLNALAHERGEPWIGRYGGRISAEWQYAKALQVLEEDPEVYAACVRWIEAADWIVWQLTGAESRNACTAGYKGIHQDGTYPSPEFLAGLHPEFADFPATRLAHPLSALGGHAGGLTAEAAAWTGLPEGIAVAVGNVDAHVTAPAAGAVENGRLLAIMGTSTCHVLSGPALAEVPGICGVVDGGIVAGAYGYEAGQSAVGDIFAWWLRQGLPEEYRAEAEAAGEDTHAYLTRLAAEQPVGAHGLVALDWMNGNRSTLVDHHLSGVIAGLTLDTRPEDVYRALLEATAYGTRVIVEAFEQGGVPVEEFIVAGGLKKNPLLMQIHADVLRRPVSLAGSDQGPALGSAIHAAVAAGAHPDVRAAAAAMGSVERAAYLPDAARADAYDALFAEYRALHDHFGTGPDLLLHRLRRIRNTARTATRTTGSPA
;
A
#
# COMPACT_ATOMS: atom_id res chain seq x y z
N VAL A 1 -16.37 -7.33 15.21
CA VAL A 1 -15.66 -8.60 14.99
C VAL A 1 -16.51 -9.37 13.99
N ASN A 2 -16.24 -9.17 12.69
CA ASN A 2 -16.89 -9.93 11.64
C ASN A 2 -16.18 -11.27 11.50
N THR A 3 -16.83 -12.33 11.86
CA THR A 3 -16.43 -13.68 11.48
C THR A 3 -16.59 -13.78 9.94
N PRO A 4 -15.55 -14.10 9.17
CA PRO A 4 -15.70 -14.26 7.74
C PRO A 4 -16.66 -15.42 7.46
N ALA A 5 -17.51 -15.27 6.45
CA ALA A 5 -18.34 -16.35 5.93
C ALA A 5 -17.43 -17.54 5.56
N PRO A 6 -17.86 -18.78 5.82
CA PRO A 6 -17.06 -19.95 5.45
C PRO A 6 -16.80 -19.92 3.94
N PRO A 7 -15.55 -20.20 3.51
CA PRO A 7 -15.23 -20.27 2.09
C PRO A 7 -16.13 -21.30 1.41
N ALA A 8 -16.55 -21.00 0.19
CA ALA A 8 -17.22 -21.98 -0.66
C ALA A 8 -16.37 -23.24 -0.70
N GLN A 9 -16.98 -24.42 -0.49
CA GLN A 9 -16.26 -25.69 -0.40
C GLN A 9 -15.38 -25.86 -1.63
N GLY A 10 -14.05 -25.82 -1.41
CA GLY A 10 -13.04 -25.81 -2.43
C GLY A 10 -13.11 -27.06 -3.30
N ALA A 11 -12.98 -26.84 -4.60
CA ALA A 11 -12.67 -27.92 -5.53
C ALA A 11 -11.28 -28.48 -5.14
N SER A 12 -11.23 -29.64 -4.50
CA SER A 12 -9.98 -30.35 -4.21
C SER A 12 -9.17 -30.47 -5.48
N GLY A 13 -7.90 -30.06 -5.46
CA GLY A 13 -7.02 -30.19 -6.60
C GLY A 13 -6.93 -31.65 -7.05
N ALA A 14 -7.12 -31.89 -8.36
CA ALA A 14 -6.91 -33.23 -8.90
C ALA A 14 -5.46 -33.66 -8.63
N PRO A 15 -5.18 -34.94 -8.32
CA PRO A 15 -3.83 -35.43 -8.08
C PRO A 15 -2.90 -35.08 -9.25
N GLY A 16 -1.77 -34.37 -8.96
CA GLY A 16 -0.77 -34.02 -9.97
C GLY A 16 -0.93 -32.65 -10.63
N THR A 17 -1.94 -31.83 -10.26
CA THR A 17 -2.06 -30.45 -10.80
C THR A 17 -1.08 -29.49 -10.13
N PRO A 18 -0.20 -28.78 -10.89
CA PRO A 18 0.74 -27.83 -10.30
C PRO A 18 0.04 -26.68 -9.59
N CYS A 19 0.55 -26.36 -8.41
CA CYS A 19 0.11 -25.23 -7.60
C CYS A 19 1.27 -24.32 -7.24
N THR A 20 0.97 -23.08 -6.88
CA THR A 20 1.91 -22.14 -6.27
C THR A 20 1.35 -21.62 -4.96
N VAL A 21 2.24 -21.13 -4.11
CA VAL A 21 1.87 -20.46 -2.86
C VAL A 21 2.23 -18.99 -2.96
N GLY A 22 1.27 -18.11 -2.68
CA GLY A 22 1.49 -16.69 -2.48
C GLY A 22 1.36 -16.34 -1.01
N VAL A 23 2.28 -15.49 -0.51
CA VAL A 23 2.28 -15.05 0.89
C VAL A 23 2.33 -13.53 0.94
N ASP A 24 1.27 -12.92 1.49
CA ASP A 24 1.11 -11.47 1.69
C ASP A 24 1.45 -11.13 3.15
N PHE A 25 2.45 -10.27 3.35
CA PHE A 25 2.88 -9.77 4.65
C PHE A 25 2.34 -8.35 4.88
N GLY A 26 1.18 -8.28 5.53
CA GLY A 26 0.51 -7.01 5.83
C GLY A 26 1.05 -6.33 7.10
N THR A 27 0.28 -5.36 7.59
CA THR A 27 0.66 -4.55 8.77
C THR A 27 0.53 -5.30 10.11
N LEU A 28 -0.49 -6.16 10.25
CA LEU A 28 -0.82 -6.84 11.53
C LEU A 28 -0.83 -8.36 11.42
N SER A 29 -0.77 -8.88 10.23
CA SER A 29 -0.84 -10.32 9.94
C SER A 29 -0.21 -10.62 8.60
N GLY A 30 0.14 -11.88 8.38
CA GLY A 30 0.45 -12.40 7.06
C GLY A 30 -0.56 -13.46 6.63
N ARG A 31 -0.68 -13.66 5.33
CA ARG A 31 -1.63 -14.55 4.71
C ARG A 31 -0.98 -15.41 3.65
N ALA A 32 -1.29 -16.70 3.65
CA ALA A 32 -0.89 -17.62 2.59
C ALA A 32 -2.10 -18.08 1.79
N VAL A 33 -1.93 -18.18 0.46
CA VAL A 33 -2.94 -18.71 -0.46
C VAL A 33 -2.30 -19.75 -1.36
N VAL A 34 -2.92 -20.93 -1.47
CA VAL A 34 -2.54 -21.97 -2.41
C VAL A 34 -3.36 -21.79 -3.68
N VAL A 35 -2.68 -21.67 -4.82
CA VAL A 35 -3.29 -21.30 -6.10
C VAL A 35 -2.98 -22.33 -7.16
N ARG A 36 -3.97 -22.76 -7.92
CA ARG A 36 -3.78 -23.64 -9.08
C ARG A 36 -3.20 -22.86 -10.26
N VAL A 37 -2.09 -23.33 -10.79
CA VAL A 37 -1.36 -22.64 -11.87
C VAL A 37 -2.16 -22.53 -13.17
N ALA A 38 -3.03 -23.53 -13.45
CA ALA A 38 -3.75 -23.61 -14.73
C ALA A 38 -4.80 -22.48 -14.92
N ASP A 39 -5.40 -21.98 -13.84
CA ASP A 39 -6.56 -21.08 -13.91
C ASP A 39 -6.67 -20.07 -12.75
N GLY A 40 -5.67 -20.01 -11.86
CA GLY A 40 -5.66 -19.08 -10.74
C GLY A 40 -6.67 -19.39 -9.63
N ALA A 41 -7.28 -20.58 -9.62
CA ALA A 41 -8.22 -20.96 -8.57
C ALA A 41 -7.53 -20.99 -7.20
N GLU A 42 -8.07 -20.22 -6.26
CA GLU A 42 -7.65 -20.19 -4.86
C GLU A 42 -8.20 -21.44 -4.15
N LEU A 43 -7.33 -22.40 -3.83
CA LEU A 43 -7.73 -23.71 -3.31
C LEU A 43 -7.81 -23.72 -1.79
N GLY A 44 -7.00 -22.91 -1.11
CA GLY A 44 -6.98 -22.80 0.34
C GLY A 44 -6.24 -21.55 0.79
N THR A 45 -6.64 -21.02 1.93
CA THR A 45 -6.05 -19.82 2.52
C THR A 45 -5.94 -19.95 4.03
N ALA A 46 -4.93 -19.33 4.60
CA ALA A 46 -4.78 -19.18 6.05
C ALA A 46 -4.18 -17.82 6.39
N VAL A 47 -4.48 -17.32 7.58
CA VAL A 47 -3.98 -16.04 8.10
C VAL A 47 -3.31 -16.30 9.45
N HIS A 48 -2.14 -15.72 9.63
CA HIS A 48 -1.44 -15.73 10.92
C HIS A 48 -1.23 -14.29 11.39
N GLU A 49 -1.79 -13.95 12.55
CA GLU A 49 -1.64 -12.64 13.16
C GLU A 49 -0.25 -12.49 13.79
N TYR A 50 0.34 -11.30 13.66
CA TYR A 50 1.63 -11.00 14.29
C TYR A 50 1.47 -10.93 15.80
N ARG A 51 2.24 -11.71 16.51
CA ARG A 51 2.24 -11.76 17.97
C ARG A 51 2.51 -10.40 18.61
N HIS A 52 3.42 -9.62 18.02
CA HIS A 52 3.80 -8.31 18.52
C HIS A 52 3.00 -7.17 17.87
N GLY A 53 2.32 -7.44 16.74
CA GLY A 53 1.58 -6.43 15.98
C GLY A 53 2.49 -5.28 15.55
N VAL A 54 1.99 -4.04 15.70
CA VAL A 54 2.80 -2.83 15.51
C VAL A 54 3.36 -2.39 16.86
N ILE A 55 4.68 -2.25 16.93
CA ILE A 55 5.39 -1.77 18.11
C ILE A 55 5.53 -0.26 17.99
N ASP A 56 4.65 0.49 18.68
CA ASP A 56 4.53 1.95 18.58
C ASP A 56 4.56 2.67 19.95
N ARG A 57 4.69 1.94 21.05
CA ARG A 57 4.72 2.50 22.41
C ARG A 57 6.00 2.19 23.17
N ALA A 58 6.43 0.94 23.14
CA ALA A 58 7.63 0.49 23.85
C ALA A 58 8.19 -0.77 23.20
N LEU A 59 9.51 -0.96 23.31
CA LEU A 59 10.18 -2.17 22.83
C LEU A 59 9.79 -3.40 23.66
N PRO A 60 9.55 -4.58 23.03
CA PRO A 60 9.00 -5.76 23.69
C PRO A 60 9.84 -6.30 24.86
N ARG A 61 11.17 -6.24 24.78
CA ARG A 61 12.07 -6.82 25.79
C ARG A 61 12.56 -5.82 26.82
N SER A 62 12.94 -4.61 26.37
CA SER A 62 13.54 -3.61 27.26
C SER A 62 12.49 -2.73 27.93
N GLY A 63 11.27 -2.65 27.40
CA GLY A 63 10.27 -1.68 27.83
C GLY A 63 10.63 -0.24 27.51
N ALA A 64 11.70 0.02 26.71
CA ALA A 64 12.09 1.36 26.31
C ALA A 64 10.94 2.02 25.56
N GLU A 65 10.46 3.17 26.07
CA GLU A 65 9.39 3.95 25.45
C GLU A 65 9.82 4.48 24.08
N LEU A 66 8.88 4.45 23.13
CA LEU A 66 9.08 4.99 21.80
C LEU A 66 8.44 6.38 21.70
N PRO A 67 9.14 7.34 21.09
CA PRO A 67 8.56 8.64 20.78
C PRO A 67 7.32 8.54 19.87
N PRO A 68 6.49 9.61 19.79
CA PRO A 68 5.41 9.66 18.83
C PRO A 68 5.87 9.42 17.39
N ASP A 69 4.96 8.93 16.55
CA ASP A 69 5.18 8.68 15.13
C ASP A 69 6.18 7.54 14.80
N TRP A 70 6.64 6.81 15.82
CA TRP A 70 7.37 5.57 15.63
C TRP A 70 6.41 4.41 15.36
N ALA A 71 6.80 3.52 14.45
CA ALA A 71 6.10 2.27 14.17
C ALA A 71 7.11 1.22 13.72
N LEU A 72 7.27 0.19 14.52
CA LEU A 72 8.24 -0.88 14.33
C LEU A 72 7.52 -2.22 14.20
N GLN A 73 8.23 -3.25 13.69
CA GLN A 73 7.76 -4.63 13.63
C GLN A 73 8.84 -5.61 14.11
N HIS A 74 8.41 -6.82 14.43
CA HIS A 74 9.29 -7.88 14.89
C HIS A 74 9.58 -8.88 13.74
N PRO A 75 10.85 -9.10 13.35
CA PRO A 75 11.16 -9.98 12.20
C PRO A 75 10.74 -11.44 12.37
N GLU A 76 10.68 -11.96 13.62
CA GLU A 76 10.21 -13.33 13.86
C GLU A 76 8.72 -13.50 13.61
N ASP A 77 7.90 -12.45 13.75
CA ASP A 77 6.48 -12.51 13.39
C ASP A 77 6.30 -12.86 11.90
N TRP A 78 7.21 -12.38 11.05
CA TRP A 78 7.21 -12.70 9.62
C TRP A 78 7.60 -14.16 9.35
N ARG A 79 8.60 -14.69 10.06
CA ARG A 79 8.94 -16.12 9.97
C ARG A 79 7.82 -17.01 10.50
N ASP A 80 7.09 -16.56 11.52
CA ASP A 80 5.95 -17.29 12.07
C ASP A 80 4.79 -17.41 11.07
N VAL A 81 4.57 -16.40 10.21
CA VAL A 81 3.64 -16.52 9.08
C VAL A 81 4.02 -17.71 8.19
N LEU A 82 5.29 -17.85 7.82
CA LEU A 82 5.76 -18.97 6.99
C LEU A 82 5.57 -20.33 7.71
N ARG A 83 5.81 -20.38 9.03
CA ARG A 83 5.69 -21.60 9.84
C ARG A 83 4.25 -22.04 10.07
N HIS A 84 3.29 -21.12 10.04
CA HIS A 84 1.90 -21.39 10.39
C HIS A 84 0.96 -21.26 9.20
N ALA A 85 0.93 -20.09 8.54
CA ALA A 85 -0.04 -19.84 7.48
C ALA A 85 0.20 -20.73 6.24
N VAL A 86 1.45 -21.02 5.88
CA VAL A 86 1.71 -21.85 4.68
C VAL A 86 1.24 -23.29 4.87
N PRO A 87 1.63 -24.02 5.96
CA PRO A 87 1.11 -25.38 6.20
C PRO A 87 -0.40 -25.42 6.37
N GLU A 88 -1.00 -24.43 7.04
CA GLU A 88 -2.45 -24.34 7.23
C GLU A 88 -3.19 -24.13 5.91
N ALA A 89 -2.66 -23.27 5.00
CA ALA A 89 -3.24 -23.05 3.68
C ALA A 89 -3.16 -24.31 2.82
N LEU A 90 -2.04 -25.06 2.87
CA LEU A 90 -1.90 -26.36 2.18
C LEU A 90 -2.94 -27.38 2.69
N ALA A 91 -3.10 -27.47 4.02
CA ALA A 91 -4.08 -28.35 4.63
C ALA A 91 -5.52 -27.96 4.23
N ALA A 92 -5.84 -26.65 4.24
CA ALA A 92 -7.14 -26.14 3.82
C ALA A 92 -7.42 -26.41 2.32
N ALA A 93 -6.37 -26.35 1.49
CA ALA A 93 -6.47 -26.64 0.06
C ALA A 93 -6.58 -28.13 -0.26
N GLY A 94 -6.20 -29.03 0.65
CA GLY A 94 -6.07 -30.46 0.38
C GLY A 94 -5.01 -30.75 -0.71
N VAL A 95 -3.96 -29.93 -0.76
CA VAL A 95 -2.86 -30.03 -1.74
C VAL A 95 -1.64 -30.65 -1.08
N GLU A 96 -1.11 -31.70 -1.71
CA GLU A 96 0.14 -32.30 -1.24
C GLU A 96 1.32 -31.37 -1.54
N PRO A 97 2.28 -31.24 -0.60
CA PRO A 97 3.44 -30.35 -0.80
C PRO A 97 4.17 -30.56 -2.14
N GLY A 98 4.26 -31.80 -2.61
CA GLY A 98 4.92 -32.14 -3.88
C GLY A 98 4.20 -31.61 -5.14
N GLN A 99 3.00 -31.07 -5.03
CA GLN A 99 2.30 -30.39 -6.13
C GLN A 99 2.66 -28.90 -6.24
N VAL A 100 3.31 -28.34 -5.21
CA VAL A 100 3.72 -26.94 -5.20
C VAL A 100 5.04 -26.79 -5.94
N VAL A 101 5.00 -25.99 -7.02
CA VAL A 101 6.16 -25.75 -7.89
C VAL A 101 6.92 -24.47 -7.56
N GLY A 102 6.32 -23.55 -6.81
CA GLY A 102 6.95 -22.30 -6.42
C GLY A 102 6.21 -21.55 -5.31
N ILE A 103 6.94 -20.65 -4.64
CA ILE A 103 6.44 -19.73 -3.65
C ILE A 103 6.83 -18.28 -4.01
N GLY A 104 5.92 -17.36 -3.84
CA GLY A 104 6.13 -15.91 -4.00
C GLY A 104 5.65 -15.15 -2.78
N THR A 105 6.28 -14.00 -2.53
CA THR A 105 5.98 -13.17 -1.37
C THR A 105 5.85 -11.71 -1.73
N ASP A 106 5.01 -11.00 -1.02
CA ASP A 106 4.94 -9.55 -1.04
C ASP A 106 4.91 -8.98 0.38
N PHE A 107 5.14 -7.69 0.45
CA PHE A 107 5.23 -6.97 1.71
C PHE A 107 4.66 -5.57 1.57
N THR A 108 4.23 -4.99 2.72
CA THR A 108 4.02 -3.55 2.81
C THR A 108 5.27 -2.79 2.39
N ALA A 109 5.14 -1.86 1.45
CA ALA A 109 6.24 -1.02 0.99
C ALA A 109 6.90 -0.25 2.16
N CYS A 110 8.15 0.16 2.00
CA CYS A 110 8.86 0.98 3.00
C CYS A 110 9.03 0.33 4.38
N THR A 111 8.86 -0.97 4.50
CA THR A 111 9.19 -1.72 5.72
C THR A 111 10.65 -2.15 5.61
N VAL A 112 11.53 -1.38 6.26
CA VAL A 112 12.98 -1.51 6.12
C VAL A 112 13.66 -1.88 7.42
N LEU A 113 14.76 -2.62 7.35
CA LEU A 113 15.51 -3.06 8.52
C LEU A 113 17.03 -2.97 8.33
N PRO A 114 17.76 -2.63 9.41
CA PRO A 114 19.21 -2.79 9.46
C PRO A 114 19.56 -4.25 9.76
N ALA A 115 20.50 -4.80 9.00
CA ALA A 115 20.97 -6.17 9.16
C ALA A 115 22.50 -6.28 9.04
N THR A 116 23.02 -7.39 9.50
CA THR A 116 24.42 -7.80 9.32
C THR A 116 24.69 -8.28 7.89
N ALA A 117 25.93 -8.62 7.58
CA ALA A 117 26.32 -9.10 6.27
C ALA A 117 25.66 -10.42 5.83
N ASP A 118 25.27 -11.25 6.78
CA ASP A 118 24.57 -12.52 6.56
C ASP A 118 23.05 -12.40 6.61
N GLY A 119 22.53 -11.15 6.70
CA GLY A 119 21.09 -10.89 6.72
C GLY A 119 20.42 -11.05 8.10
N THR A 120 21.19 -11.21 9.18
CA THR A 120 20.61 -11.23 10.52
C THR A 120 20.13 -9.82 10.92
N PRO A 121 18.84 -9.61 11.22
CA PRO A 121 18.34 -8.32 11.68
C PRO A 121 19.02 -7.89 12.99
N LEU A 122 19.47 -6.64 13.09
CA LEU A 122 20.13 -6.15 14.31
C LEU A 122 19.21 -6.27 15.54
N ALA A 123 17.91 -6.10 15.38
CA ALA A 123 16.92 -6.24 16.45
C ALA A 123 16.93 -7.63 17.14
N LEU A 124 17.41 -8.68 16.45
CA LEU A 124 17.48 -10.03 16.99
C LEU A 124 18.77 -10.31 17.76
N LEU A 125 19.78 -9.45 17.63
CA LEU A 125 21.05 -9.57 18.33
C LEU A 125 20.95 -8.96 19.74
N PRO A 126 21.37 -9.68 20.79
CA PRO A 126 21.20 -9.22 22.18
C PRO A 126 21.76 -7.83 22.46
N GLU A 127 22.89 -7.48 21.86
CA GLU A 127 23.57 -6.20 22.02
C GLU A 127 22.82 -5.03 21.39
N TRP A 128 21.98 -5.27 20.40
CA TRP A 128 21.21 -4.24 19.68
C TRP A 128 19.72 -4.24 20.01
N ALA A 129 19.18 -5.34 20.56
CA ALA A 129 17.73 -5.52 20.77
C ALA A 129 17.09 -4.45 21.69
N GLY A 130 17.89 -3.79 22.53
CA GLY A 130 17.46 -2.70 23.40
C GLY A 130 17.41 -1.33 22.74
N ARG A 131 17.87 -1.19 21.48
CA ARG A 131 18.00 0.08 20.78
C ARG A 131 16.89 0.20 19.71
N PRO A 132 16.01 1.21 19.79
CA PRO A 132 14.87 1.34 18.87
C PRO A 132 15.28 1.40 17.39
N HIS A 133 16.40 2.04 17.08
CA HIS A 133 16.89 2.16 15.70
C HIS A 133 17.35 0.84 15.07
N ALA A 134 17.65 -0.19 15.87
CA ALA A 134 18.00 -1.52 15.38
C ALA A 134 16.79 -2.32 14.85
N TRP A 135 15.57 -1.85 15.11
CA TRP A 135 14.34 -2.54 14.77
C TRP A 135 13.84 -2.17 13.37
N PRO A 136 13.14 -3.10 12.69
CA PRO A 136 12.48 -2.80 11.42
C PRO A 136 11.50 -1.64 11.53
N LYS A 137 11.61 -0.68 10.63
CA LYS A 137 10.74 0.50 10.56
C LYS A 137 9.62 0.24 9.56
N LEU A 138 8.39 0.11 10.07
CA LEU A 138 7.20 -0.10 9.25
C LEU A 138 6.93 1.10 8.32
N TRP A 139 6.16 0.91 7.26
CA TRP A 139 5.77 1.97 6.33
C TRP A 139 5.23 3.22 7.02
N LYS A 140 4.39 3.09 8.04
CA LYS A 140 3.83 4.20 8.81
C LYS A 140 4.72 4.78 9.91
N HIS A 141 6.03 4.48 9.90
CA HIS A 141 7.01 5.16 10.74
C HIS A 141 7.30 6.53 10.15
N HIS A 142 6.69 7.58 10.73
CA HIS A 142 6.77 8.96 10.23
C HIS A 142 7.79 9.83 11.00
N ALA A 143 8.48 9.25 11.98
CA ALA A 143 9.44 9.99 12.82
C ALA A 143 10.65 10.56 12.05
N ALA A 144 10.87 10.15 10.79
CA ALA A 144 11.91 10.67 9.91
C ALA A 144 11.49 11.90 9.08
N GLN A 145 10.48 12.69 9.53
CA GLN A 145 9.93 13.80 8.76
C GLN A 145 10.95 14.92 8.54
N ASP A 146 11.72 15.27 9.55
CA ASP A 146 12.75 16.33 9.42
C ASP A 146 13.84 15.94 8.40
N GLN A 147 14.21 14.66 8.34
CA GLN A 147 15.15 14.14 7.35
C GLN A 147 14.57 14.20 5.94
N ALA A 148 13.30 13.83 5.77
CA ALA A 148 12.60 13.92 4.48
C ALA A 148 12.51 15.38 4.00
N ASP A 149 12.18 16.32 4.88
CA ASP A 149 12.06 17.73 4.53
C ASP A 149 13.40 18.30 4.07
N ARG A 150 14.51 17.97 4.76
CA ARG A 150 15.88 18.38 4.34
C ARG A 150 16.30 17.75 3.01
N LEU A 151 15.97 16.47 2.81
CA LEU A 151 16.27 15.77 1.58
C LEU A 151 15.52 16.41 0.40
N ASN A 152 14.22 16.70 0.57
CA ASN A 152 13.42 17.39 -0.44
C ASN A 152 13.95 18.80 -0.73
N ALA A 153 14.27 19.58 0.31
CA ALA A 153 14.82 20.93 0.15
C ALA A 153 16.15 20.93 -0.64
N LEU A 154 17.07 20.03 -0.29
CA LEU A 154 18.35 19.91 -0.98
C LEU A 154 18.19 19.41 -2.42
N ALA A 155 17.24 18.47 -2.67
CA ALA A 155 16.97 17.99 -4.03
C ALA A 155 16.48 19.11 -4.95
N HIS A 156 15.57 19.96 -4.45
CA HIS A 156 15.10 21.13 -5.20
C HIS A 156 16.19 22.19 -5.38
N GLU A 157 16.97 22.48 -4.33
CA GLU A 157 18.09 23.44 -4.40
C GLU A 157 19.11 23.05 -5.47
N ARG A 158 19.43 21.76 -5.57
CA ARG A 158 20.41 21.23 -6.53
C ARG A 158 19.81 20.88 -7.89
N GLY A 159 18.49 20.89 -8.04
CA GLY A 159 17.81 20.50 -9.27
C GLY A 159 18.00 19.02 -9.61
N GLU A 160 17.92 18.15 -8.60
CA GLU A 160 18.09 16.70 -8.77
C GLU A 160 17.02 16.15 -9.72
N PRO A 161 17.39 15.52 -10.85
CA PRO A 161 16.41 15.12 -11.88
C PRO A 161 15.47 14.02 -11.40
N TRP A 162 15.90 13.17 -10.49
CA TRP A 162 15.08 12.06 -9.99
C TRP A 162 13.86 12.53 -9.18
N ILE A 163 13.86 13.78 -8.62
CA ILE A 163 12.73 14.23 -7.79
C ILE A 163 11.43 14.35 -8.59
N GLY A 164 11.52 14.67 -9.90
CA GLY A 164 10.36 14.71 -10.81
C GLY A 164 9.67 13.35 -10.96
N ARG A 165 10.45 12.26 -10.85
CA ARG A 165 9.91 10.88 -10.89
C ARG A 165 8.97 10.55 -9.72
N TYR A 166 9.03 11.34 -8.65
CA TYR A 166 8.24 11.18 -7.42
C TYR A 166 7.26 12.33 -7.20
N GLY A 167 6.84 12.96 -8.28
CA GLY A 167 5.89 14.07 -8.22
C GLY A 167 6.43 15.32 -7.53
N GLY A 168 7.74 15.43 -7.40
CA GLY A 168 8.43 16.57 -6.78
C GLY A 168 8.75 16.40 -5.30
N ARG A 169 8.44 15.26 -4.68
CA ARG A 169 8.64 15.09 -3.24
C ARG A 169 8.76 13.62 -2.82
N ILE A 170 9.64 13.31 -1.87
CA ILE A 170 9.69 12.01 -1.20
C ILE A 170 9.10 12.09 0.20
N SER A 171 8.58 10.96 0.69
CA SER A 171 7.95 10.83 2.00
C SER A 171 8.94 10.46 3.11
N ALA A 172 8.61 10.82 4.35
CA ALA A 172 9.27 10.34 5.57
C ALA A 172 9.24 8.79 5.70
N GLU A 173 8.32 8.14 5.01
CA GLU A 173 8.19 6.68 5.00
C GLU A 173 9.34 5.98 4.28
N TRP A 174 10.08 6.67 3.40
CA TRP A 174 11.01 6.05 2.47
C TRP A 174 12.40 5.82 3.07
N GLN A 175 13.13 4.92 2.43
CA GLN A 175 14.39 4.37 2.92
C GLN A 175 15.43 5.42 3.31
N TYR A 176 15.61 6.46 2.50
CA TYR A 176 16.66 7.47 2.73
C TYR A 176 16.38 8.32 3.96
N ALA A 177 15.13 8.75 4.15
CA ALA A 177 14.75 9.51 5.34
C ALA A 177 14.96 8.69 6.61
N LYS A 178 14.51 7.43 6.62
CA LYS A 178 14.68 6.51 7.75
C LYS A 178 16.14 6.16 8.02
N ALA A 179 16.95 5.93 6.99
CA ALA A 179 18.36 5.62 7.15
C ALA A 179 19.15 6.83 7.67
N LEU A 180 18.85 8.04 7.18
CA LEU A 180 19.45 9.29 7.65
C LEU A 180 19.08 9.54 9.12
N GLN A 181 17.83 9.27 9.52
CA GLN A 181 17.41 9.33 10.92
C GLN A 181 18.25 8.39 11.80
N VAL A 182 18.46 7.14 11.36
CA VAL A 182 19.31 6.20 12.12
C VAL A 182 20.74 6.73 12.26
N LEU A 183 21.32 7.27 11.18
CA LEU A 183 22.67 7.82 11.22
C LEU A 183 22.80 8.98 12.22
N GLU A 184 21.81 9.87 12.28
CA GLU A 184 21.84 11.06 13.13
C GLU A 184 21.52 10.79 14.60
N GLU A 185 20.55 9.90 14.86
CA GLU A 185 20.05 9.64 16.22
C GLU A 185 20.76 8.45 16.89
N ASP A 186 21.32 7.51 16.10
CA ASP A 186 21.98 6.30 16.59
C ASP A 186 23.12 5.87 15.64
N PRO A 187 24.24 6.61 15.58
CA PRO A 187 25.34 6.33 14.66
C PRO A 187 26.02 4.98 14.91
N GLU A 188 25.92 4.41 16.12
CA GLU A 188 26.46 3.08 16.40
C GLU A 188 25.64 1.98 15.73
N VAL A 189 24.29 2.08 15.75
CA VAL A 189 23.42 1.18 14.99
C VAL A 189 23.63 1.35 13.50
N TYR A 190 23.80 2.60 13.02
CA TYR A 190 24.12 2.85 11.62
C TYR A 190 25.46 2.22 11.20
N ALA A 191 26.49 2.31 12.03
CA ALA A 191 27.78 1.68 11.77
C ALA A 191 27.71 0.14 11.79
N ALA A 192 26.88 -0.45 12.66
CA ALA A 192 26.66 -1.89 12.72
C ALA A 192 25.79 -2.43 11.56
N CYS A 193 25.03 -1.55 10.91
CA CYS A 193 24.18 -1.88 9.77
C CYS A 193 25.03 -2.11 8.51
N VAL A 194 25.27 -3.37 8.14
CA VAL A 194 25.97 -3.74 6.91
C VAL A 194 25.02 -3.78 5.71
N ARG A 195 23.77 -4.16 5.94
CA ARG A 195 22.70 -4.18 4.94
C ARG A 195 21.50 -3.37 5.44
N TRP A 196 21.10 -2.40 4.63
CA TRP A 196 19.82 -1.73 4.77
C TRP A 196 18.87 -2.35 3.75
N ILE A 197 17.83 -3.06 4.21
CA ILE A 197 17.06 -3.93 3.32
C ILE A 197 15.55 -3.79 3.54
N GLU A 198 14.78 -3.80 2.46
CA GLU A 198 13.33 -3.92 2.52
C GLU A 198 12.92 -5.31 3.03
N ALA A 199 11.86 -5.39 3.82
CA ALA A 199 11.37 -6.66 4.32
C ALA A 199 10.93 -7.60 3.19
N ALA A 200 10.43 -7.07 2.07
CA ALA A 200 10.12 -7.82 0.86
C ALA A 200 11.33 -8.58 0.29
N ASP A 201 12.51 -7.98 0.34
CA ASP A 201 13.76 -8.60 -0.10
C ASP A 201 14.35 -9.52 0.98
N TRP A 202 14.23 -9.09 2.24
CA TRP A 202 14.76 -9.85 3.37
C TRP A 202 14.06 -11.21 3.52
N ILE A 203 12.73 -11.28 3.36
CA ILE A 203 12.01 -12.55 3.48
C ILE A 203 12.39 -13.53 2.35
N VAL A 204 12.62 -13.03 1.14
CA VAL A 204 13.15 -13.84 0.02
C VAL A 204 14.54 -14.37 0.35
N TRP A 205 15.40 -13.54 0.96
CA TRP A 205 16.70 -14.00 1.43
C TRP A 205 16.59 -15.12 2.48
N GLN A 206 15.62 -15.04 3.41
CA GLN A 206 15.38 -16.11 4.37
C GLN A 206 14.92 -17.42 3.70
N LEU A 207 14.16 -17.32 2.60
CA LEU A 207 13.69 -18.48 1.87
C LEU A 207 14.79 -19.15 1.02
N THR A 208 15.69 -18.34 0.44
CA THR A 208 16.68 -18.80 -0.56
C THR A 208 18.10 -18.93 -0.02
N GLY A 209 18.39 -18.35 1.14
CA GLY A 209 19.75 -18.24 1.68
C GLY A 209 20.65 -17.23 0.93
N ALA A 210 20.12 -16.54 -0.08
CA ALA A 210 20.86 -15.57 -0.89
C ALA A 210 20.13 -14.20 -0.94
N GLU A 211 20.90 -13.11 -0.81
CA GLU A 211 20.37 -11.76 -0.96
C GLU A 211 19.79 -11.56 -2.37
N SER A 212 18.60 -10.99 -2.44
CA SER A 212 17.94 -10.55 -3.68
C SER A 212 17.34 -9.17 -3.45
N ARG A 213 17.36 -8.30 -4.45
CA ARG A 213 16.76 -6.96 -4.39
C ARG A 213 15.81 -6.78 -5.56
N ASN A 214 14.57 -6.40 -5.28
CA ASN A 214 13.58 -6.23 -6.31
C ASN A 214 13.57 -4.81 -6.90
N ALA A 215 13.30 -4.71 -8.20
CA ALA A 215 13.26 -3.44 -8.91
C ALA A 215 12.12 -2.51 -8.42
N CYS A 216 11.02 -3.08 -7.91
CA CYS A 216 9.88 -2.31 -7.44
C CYS A 216 10.24 -1.45 -6.21
N THR A 217 10.71 -2.06 -5.11
CA THR A 217 11.07 -1.30 -3.90
C THR A 217 12.27 -0.40 -4.14
N ALA A 218 13.27 -0.85 -4.91
CA ALA A 218 14.44 -0.04 -5.25
C ALA A 218 14.03 1.23 -6.02
N GLY A 219 13.15 1.10 -6.99
CA GLY A 219 12.66 2.21 -7.79
C GLY A 219 11.74 3.15 -7.02
N TYR A 220 10.64 2.62 -6.43
CA TYR A 220 9.66 3.49 -5.78
C TYR A 220 10.10 4.03 -4.43
N LYS A 221 10.90 3.29 -3.67
CA LYS A 221 11.20 3.63 -2.27
C LYS A 221 12.68 3.85 -2.00
N GLY A 222 13.54 3.34 -2.90
CA GLY A 222 15.01 3.45 -2.80
C GLY A 222 15.63 4.49 -3.75
N ILE A 223 14.83 5.27 -4.47
CA ILE A 223 15.27 6.32 -5.42
C ILE A 223 16.27 5.75 -6.46
N HIS A 224 16.09 4.48 -6.87
CA HIS A 224 16.86 3.91 -7.95
C HIS A 224 16.19 4.26 -9.28
N GLN A 225 16.77 5.18 -10.04
CA GLN A 225 16.25 5.66 -11.31
C GLN A 225 17.37 5.62 -12.37
N ASP A 226 17.03 5.24 -13.60
CA ASP A 226 17.96 5.21 -14.73
C ASP A 226 19.24 4.40 -14.44
N GLY A 227 19.13 3.32 -13.65
CA GLY A 227 20.23 2.44 -13.27
C GLY A 227 21.13 2.96 -12.14
N THR A 228 20.77 4.07 -11.48
CA THR A 228 21.59 4.71 -10.45
C THR A 228 20.78 5.09 -9.21
N TYR A 229 21.47 5.21 -8.09
CA TYR A 229 20.99 5.84 -6.85
C TYR A 229 21.41 7.32 -6.82
N PRO A 230 20.88 8.13 -5.89
CA PRO A 230 21.35 9.50 -5.65
C PRO A 230 22.87 9.56 -5.47
N SER A 231 23.48 10.62 -6.00
CA SER A 231 24.94 10.75 -6.04
C SER A 231 25.55 10.88 -4.62
N PRO A 232 26.82 10.42 -4.44
CA PRO A 232 27.54 10.62 -3.17
C PRO A 232 27.63 12.09 -2.78
N GLU A 233 27.77 13.01 -3.74
CA GLU A 233 27.84 14.44 -3.52
C GLU A 233 26.51 14.99 -2.99
N PHE A 234 25.39 14.50 -3.52
CA PHE A 234 24.07 14.85 -3.01
C PHE A 234 23.91 14.39 -1.55
N LEU A 235 24.22 13.12 -1.28
CA LEU A 235 24.08 12.52 0.04
C LEU A 235 25.01 13.14 1.08
N ALA A 236 26.25 13.49 0.69
CA ALA A 236 27.19 14.23 1.55
C ALA A 236 26.67 15.62 1.95
N GLY A 237 25.82 16.23 1.13
CA GLY A 237 25.15 17.50 1.44
C GLY A 237 24.12 17.38 2.58
N LEU A 238 23.59 16.18 2.82
CA LEU A 238 22.70 15.89 3.96
C LEU A 238 23.51 15.58 5.23
N HIS A 239 24.48 14.67 5.10
CA HIS A 239 25.41 14.30 6.17
C HIS A 239 26.68 13.70 5.54
N PRO A 240 27.92 14.08 5.96
CA PRO A 240 29.15 13.58 5.35
C PRO A 240 29.27 12.06 5.33
N GLU A 241 28.88 11.38 6.41
CA GLU A 241 28.90 9.91 6.52
C GLU A 241 27.74 9.22 5.78
N PHE A 242 26.86 9.96 5.15
CA PHE A 242 25.75 9.41 4.34
C PHE A 242 26.14 9.26 2.86
N ALA A 243 27.28 9.83 2.46
CA ALA A 243 27.74 9.84 1.07
C ALA A 243 27.81 8.46 0.41
N ASP A 244 28.25 7.46 1.16
CA ASP A 244 28.44 6.09 0.66
C ASP A 244 27.28 5.13 0.95
N PHE A 245 26.16 5.64 1.48
CA PHE A 245 25.02 4.83 1.89
C PHE A 245 24.53 3.84 0.80
N PRO A 246 24.31 4.25 -0.46
CA PRO A 246 23.92 3.30 -1.50
C PRO A 246 25.01 2.28 -1.80
N ALA A 247 26.27 2.72 -1.92
CA ALA A 247 27.37 1.86 -2.30
C ALA A 247 27.72 0.80 -1.24
N THR A 248 27.48 1.11 0.04
CA THR A 248 27.85 0.23 1.15
C THR A 248 26.69 -0.62 1.69
N ARG A 249 25.44 -0.11 1.62
CA ARG A 249 24.29 -0.74 2.28
C ARG A 249 23.18 -1.18 1.33
N LEU A 250 23.08 -0.58 0.13
CA LEU A 250 22.07 -0.94 -0.88
C LEU A 250 22.66 -1.72 -2.07
N ALA A 251 23.99 -1.66 -2.28
CA ALA A 251 24.65 -2.20 -3.46
C ALA A 251 24.45 -3.72 -3.60
N HIS A 252 23.51 -4.08 -4.45
CA HIS A 252 23.25 -5.43 -4.90
C HIS A 252 22.56 -5.35 -6.28
N PRO A 253 22.82 -6.28 -7.20
CA PRO A 253 22.08 -6.31 -8.47
C PRO A 253 20.58 -6.39 -8.26
N LEU A 254 19.83 -5.60 -9.02
CA LEU A 254 18.37 -5.62 -8.96
C LEU A 254 17.82 -6.75 -9.84
N SER A 255 16.81 -7.42 -9.32
CA SER A 255 16.09 -8.48 -10.01
C SER A 255 14.73 -7.97 -10.52
N ALA A 256 14.38 -8.36 -11.74
CA ALA A 256 13.08 -8.04 -12.32
C ALA A 256 11.96 -8.82 -11.61
N LEU A 257 10.78 -8.21 -11.53
CA LEU A 257 9.58 -8.83 -10.97
C LEU A 257 9.18 -10.09 -11.77
N GLY A 258 8.77 -11.15 -11.07
CA GLY A 258 8.50 -12.46 -11.64
C GLY A 258 9.76 -13.30 -11.92
N GLY A 259 10.95 -12.74 -11.65
CA GLY A 259 12.21 -13.47 -11.77
C GLY A 259 12.36 -14.56 -10.72
N HIS A 260 13.23 -15.54 -10.99
CA HIS A 260 13.63 -16.59 -10.06
C HIS A 260 14.72 -16.07 -9.13
N ALA A 261 14.41 -15.95 -7.84
CA ALA A 261 15.37 -15.48 -6.82
C ALA A 261 16.30 -16.60 -6.33
N GLY A 262 15.86 -17.84 -6.39
CA GLY A 262 16.61 -19.03 -5.95
C GLY A 262 15.68 -20.20 -5.65
N GLY A 263 16.26 -21.32 -5.23
CA GLY A 263 15.50 -22.47 -4.72
C GLY A 263 15.24 -22.34 -3.22
N LEU A 264 14.12 -22.88 -2.75
CA LEU A 264 13.79 -22.96 -1.33
C LEU A 264 14.85 -23.78 -0.59
N THR A 265 15.43 -23.22 0.49
CA THR A 265 16.44 -23.93 1.29
C THR A 265 15.81 -25.04 2.14
N ALA A 266 16.62 -26.00 2.59
CA ALA A 266 16.19 -27.05 3.53
C ALA A 266 15.59 -26.48 4.84
N GLU A 267 16.15 -25.37 5.33
CA GLU A 267 15.65 -24.69 6.52
C GLU A 267 14.26 -24.09 6.29
N ALA A 268 14.10 -23.35 5.19
CA ALA A 268 12.80 -22.76 4.82
C ALA A 268 11.77 -23.83 4.43
N ALA A 269 12.19 -24.93 3.85
CA ALA A 269 11.34 -26.12 3.60
C ALA A 269 10.80 -26.70 4.92
N ALA A 270 11.63 -26.76 5.96
CA ALA A 270 11.20 -27.21 7.29
C ALA A 270 10.18 -26.24 7.95
N TRP A 271 10.25 -24.94 7.65
CA TRP A 271 9.26 -23.97 8.17
C TRP A 271 7.92 -24.09 7.43
N THR A 272 7.96 -24.19 6.13
CA THR A 272 6.78 -24.08 5.25
C THR A 272 6.07 -25.40 4.99
N GLY A 273 6.76 -26.52 5.24
CA GLY A 273 6.30 -27.85 4.82
C GLY A 273 6.38 -28.09 3.30
N LEU A 274 6.97 -27.16 2.55
CA LEU A 274 7.16 -27.26 1.09
C LEU A 274 8.44 -28.04 0.75
N PRO A 275 8.55 -28.63 -0.47
CA PRO A 275 9.78 -29.31 -0.87
C PRO A 275 10.97 -28.35 -1.00
N GLU A 276 12.14 -28.81 -0.56
CA GLU A 276 13.41 -28.12 -0.83
C GLU A 276 13.63 -27.98 -2.34
N GLY A 277 14.19 -26.83 -2.75
CA GLY A 277 14.57 -26.56 -4.14
C GLY A 277 13.45 -26.04 -5.03
N ILE A 278 12.18 -25.95 -4.58
CA ILE A 278 11.14 -25.31 -5.40
C ILE A 278 11.48 -23.83 -5.65
N ALA A 279 10.96 -23.28 -6.75
CA ALA A 279 11.25 -21.92 -7.14
C ALA A 279 10.73 -20.90 -6.10
N VAL A 280 11.57 -19.92 -5.74
CA VAL A 280 11.18 -18.74 -4.97
C VAL A 280 11.20 -17.53 -5.92
N ALA A 281 10.09 -16.81 -6.00
CA ALA A 281 10.00 -15.60 -6.80
C ALA A 281 10.73 -14.43 -6.13
N VAL A 282 11.21 -13.48 -6.94
CA VAL A 282 11.66 -12.17 -6.48
C VAL A 282 10.53 -11.49 -5.72
N GLY A 283 10.83 -10.88 -4.56
CA GLY A 283 9.86 -10.19 -3.72
C GLY A 283 9.18 -9.00 -4.39
N ASN A 284 8.06 -8.57 -3.87
CA ASN A 284 7.30 -7.45 -4.41
C ASN A 284 6.61 -6.62 -3.31
N VAL A 285 5.99 -5.52 -3.70
CA VAL A 285 5.13 -4.68 -2.86
C VAL A 285 3.67 -5.12 -2.99
N ASP A 286 2.95 -5.19 -1.88
CA ASP A 286 1.54 -5.61 -1.76
C ASP A 286 0.60 -4.97 -2.78
N ALA A 287 0.64 -3.64 -2.91
CA ALA A 287 -0.19 -2.92 -3.86
C ALA A 287 0.17 -3.24 -5.33
N HIS A 288 1.46 -3.29 -5.67
CA HIS A 288 1.93 -3.49 -7.05
C HIS A 288 1.72 -4.93 -7.52
N VAL A 289 1.94 -5.91 -6.63
CA VAL A 289 1.73 -7.34 -6.94
C VAL A 289 0.26 -7.68 -7.16
N THR A 290 -0.67 -6.84 -6.70
CA THR A 290 -2.11 -7.00 -6.96
C THR A 290 -2.47 -6.79 -8.43
N ALA A 291 -1.65 -6.06 -9.21
CA ALA A 291 -1.95 -5.77 -10.61
C ALA A 291 -2.13 -7.03 -11.48
N PRO A 292 -1.24 -8.04 -11.46
CA PRO A 292 -1.47 -9.27 -12.22
C PRO A 292 -2.70 -10.06 -11.72
N ALA A 293 -2.99 -10.08 -10.42
CA ALA A 293 -4.17 -10.75 -9.89
C ALA A 293 -5.48 -10.13 -10.40
N ALA A 294 -5.50 -8.82 -10.61
CA ALA A 294 -6.63 -8.05 -11.11
C ALA A 294 -6.64 -7.89 -12.65
N GLY A 295 -5.73 -8.54 -13.38
CA GLY A 295 -5.62 -8.39 -14.83
C GLY A 295 -5.22 -6.98 -15.29
N ALA A 296 -4.56 -6.21 -14.42
CA ALA A 296 -4.17 -4.81 -14.65
C ALA A 296 -2.71 -4.64 -15.11
N VAL A 297 -2.19 -5.59 -15.90
CA VAL A 297 -0.79 -5.58 -16.38
C VAL A 297 -0.62 -4.92 -17.76
N GLU A 298 -1.72 -4.65 -18.47
CA GLU A 298 -1.68 -3.96 -19.74
C GLU A 298 -1.67 -2.45 -19.55
N ASN A 299 -1.09 -1.74 -20.53
CA ASN A 299 -1.06 -0.28 -20.50
C ASN A 299 -2.47 0.31 -20.48
N GLY A 300 -2.65 1.42 -19.76
CA GLY A 300 -3.92 2.11 -19.65
C GLY A 300 -4.93 1.51 -18.66
N ARG A 301 -4.61 0.40 -18.01
CA ARG A 301 -5.45 -0.19 -16.96
C ARG A 301 -5.04 0.34 -15.59
N LEU A 302 -5.83 1.27 -15.06
CA LEU A 302 -5.64 1.83 -13.73
C LEU A 302 -6.31 0.94 -12.69
N LEU A 303 -5.50 0.34 -11.82
CA LEU A 303 -5.97 -0.43 -10.67
C LEU A 303 -6.01 0.46 -9.43
N ALA A 304 -7.16 0.52 -8.77
CA ALA A 304 -7.36 1.15 -7.47
C ALA A 304 -7.55 0.08 -6.40
N ILE A 305 -6.60 -0.05 -5.48
CA ILE A 305 -6.71 -0.93 -4.31
C ILE A 305 -7.35 -0.14 -3.19
N MET A 306 -8.67 -0.30 -3.03
CA MET A 306 -9.49 0.51 -2.13
C MET A 306 -9.69 -0.19 -0.79
N GLY A 307 -9.09 0.36 0.25
CA GLY A 307 -9.20 -0.08 1.65
C GLY A 307 -9.32 1.11 2.60
N THR A 308 -8.57 1.11 3.67
CA THR A 308 -8.37 2.24 4.61
C THR A 308 -7.95 3.51 3.86
N SER A 309 -6.98 3.37 2.97
CA SER A 309 -6.55 4.32 1.95
C SER A 309 -6.79 3.72 0.56
N THR A 310 -6.46 4.45 -0.50
CA THR A 310 -6.43 3.87 -1.85
C THR A 310 -5.04 4.04 -2.45
N CYS A 311 -4.49 2.96 -2.99
CA CYS A 311 -3.33 2.97 -3.86
C CYS A 311 -3.81 2.81 -5.31
N HIS A 312 -3.33 3.69 -6.20
CA HIS A 312 -3.58 3.65 -7.63
C HIS A 312 -2.31 3.23 -8.33
N VAL A 313 -2.37 2.16 -9.13
CA VAL A 313 -1.23 1.68 -9.93
C VAL A 313 -1.64 1.55 -11.39
N LEU A 314 -0.76 1.99 -12.29
CA LEU A 314 -1.00 2.05 -13.73
C LEU A 314 0.28 1.70 -14.48
N SER A 315 0.19 0.86 -15.51
CA SER A 315 1.29 0.62 -16.44
C SER A 315 1.16 1.47 -17.70
N GLY A 316 2.29 2.01 -18.18
CA GLY A 316 2.36 2.78 -19.41
C GLY A 316 3.57 2.41 -20.27
N PRO A 317 3.53 2.65 -21.59
CA PRO A 317 4.57 2.22 -22.53
C PRO A 317 5.83 3.09 -22.52
N ALA A 318 5.74 4.30 -21.98
CA ALA A 318 6.80 5.29 -21.99
C ALA A 318 6.88 6.02 -20.67
N LEU A 319 8.04 6.59 -20.37
CA LEU A 319 8.22 7.46 -19.22
C LEU A 319 7.44 8.77 -19.41
N ALA A 320 6.69 9.12 -18.38
CA ALA A 320 6.12 10.46 -18.22
C ALA A 320 6.31 10.93 -16.77
N GLU A 321 6.71 12.18 -16.59
CA GLU A 321 6.76 12.80 -15.27
C GLU A 321 5.41 13.48 -15.01
N VAL A 322 4.61 12.86 -14.16
CA VAL A 322 3.27 13.36 -13.80
C VAL A 322 3.39 14.07 -12.45
N PRO A 323 3.13 15.39 -12.39
CA PRO A 323 3.25 16.12 -11.11
C PRO A 323 2.30 15.56 -10.05
N GLY A 324 2.79 15.47 -8.81
CA GLY A 324 1.99 15.08 -7.65
C GLY A 324 1.66 13.60 -7.53
N ILE A 325 2.26 12.71 -8.34
CA ILE A 325 2.15 11.25 -8.13
C ILE A 325 3.19 10.74 -7.12
N CYS A 326 3.02 9.49 -6.66
CA CYS A 326 3.93 8.89 -5.68
C CYS A 326 5.20 8.32 -6.33
N GLY A 327 5.19 8.03 -7.63
CA GLY A 327 6.37 7.55 -8.33
C GLY A 327 6.09 6.98 -9.71
N VAL A 328 7.13 6.98 -10.55
CA VAL A 328 7.19 6.26 -11.83
C VAL A 328 8.50 5.48 -11.90
N VAL A 329 8.41 4.18 -12.25
CA VAL A 329 9.54 3.25 -12.22
C VAL A 329 9.50 2.34 -13.44
N ASP A 330 10.63 2.20 -14.13
CA ASP A 330 10.79 1.20 -15.20
C ASP A 330 10.71 -0.22 -14.61
N GLY A 331 9.79 -1.04 -15.15
CA GLY A 331 9.55 -2.39 -14.64
C GLY A 331 8.97 -2.47 -13.23
N GLY A 332 8.49 -1.35 -12.65
CA GLY A 332 8.04 -1.29 -11.25
C GLY A 332 6.75 -2.04 -10.94
N ILE A 333 5.94 -2.39 -11.97
CA ILE A 333 4.72 -3.21 -11.85
C ILE A 333 4.86 -4.46 -12.69
N VAL A 334 5.25 -4.32 -13.94
CA VAL A 334 5.47 -5.40 -14.89
C VAL A 334 6.66 -5.07 -15.78
N ALA A 335 7.51 -6.07 -16.05
CA ALA A 335 8.71 -5.89 -16.87
C ALA A 335 8.36 -5.34 -18.27
N GLY A 336 9.15 -4.38 -18.74
CA GLY A 336 9.01 -3.76 -20.06
C GLY A 336 7.91 -2.69 -20.15
N ALA A 337 7.42 -2.19 -19.01
CA ALA A 337 6.52 -1.04 -18.91
C ALA A 337 6.93 -0.13 -17.76
N TYR A 338 6.64 1.16 -17.87
CA TYR A 338 6.74 2.08 -16.76
C TYR A 338 5.54 1.92 -15.83
N GLY A 339 5.82 1.67 -14.55
CA GLY A 339 4.79 1.61 -13.51
C GLY A 339 4.61 2.96 -12.84
N TYR A 340 3.39 3.39 -12.68
CA TYR A 340 3.00 4.65 -12.02
C TYR A 340 2.25 4.35 -10.74
N GLU A 341 2.57 5.10 -9.67
CA GLU A 341 1.88 5.02 -8.38
C GLU A 341 1.30 6.40 -8.02
N ALA A 342 0.03 6.42 -7.62
CA ALA A 342 -0.63 7.55 -6.96
C ALA A 342 -1.45 7.04 -5.77
N GLY A 343 -1.99 7.92 -4.93
CA GLY A 343 -2.79 7.45 -3.80
C GLY A 343 -3.63 8.53 -3.12
N GLN A 344 -4.62 8.04 -2.36
CA GLN A 344 -5.44 8.84 -1.44
C GLN A 344 -5.17 8.37 -0.01
N SER A 345 -4.84 9.30 0.88
CA SER A 345 -4.36 9.01 2.24
C SER A 345 -5.43 8.40 3.15
N ALA A 346 -6.70 8.68 2.89
CA ALA A 346 -7.84 8.14 3.62
C ALA A 346 -9.02 7.96 2.66
N VAL A 347 -9.67 6.81 2.70
CA VAL A 347 -10.90 6.49 1.97
C VAL A 347 -11.85 5.75 2.91
N GLY A 348 -11.64 4.47 3.17
CA GLY A 348 -12.43 3.70 4.13
C GLY A 348 -12.40 4.28 5.54
N ASP A 349 -11.27 4.86 5.94
CA ASP A 349 -11.12 5.54 7.23
C ASP A 349 -12.06 6.74 7.38
N ILE A 350 -12.35 7.48 6.30
CA ILE A 350 -13.30 8.59 6.29
C ILE A 350 -14.70 8.09 6.61
N PHE A 351 -15.11 7.00 5.97
CA PHE A 351 -16.42 6.39 6.19
C PHE A 351 -16.53 5.85 7.62
N ALA A 352 -15.51 5.10 8.07
CA ALA A 352 -15.45 4.59 9.43
C ALA A 352 -15.42 5.71 10.50
N TRP A 353 -14.72 6.82 10.21
CA TRP A 353 -14.72 7.99 11.07
C TRP A 353 -16.13 8.58 11.20
N TRP A 354 -16.86 8.75 10.08
CA TRP A 354 -18.22 9.30 10.12
C TRP A 354 -19.16 8.40 10.92
N LEU A 355 -19.11 7.09 10.74
CA LEU A 355 -19.92 6.15 11.52
C LEU A 355 -19.62 6.22 13.02
N ARG A 356 -18.38 6.43 13.42
CA ARG A 356 -18.02 6.51 14.84
C ARG A 356 -18.38 7.84 15.47
N GLN A 357 -18.19 8.96 14.76
CA GLN A 357 -18.22 10.30 15.35
C GLN A 357 -19.44 11.12 14.94
N GLY A 358 -20.02 10.88 13.78
CA GLY A 358 -21.08 11.71 13.21
C GLY A 358 -22.47 11.07 13.19
N LEU A 359 -22.58 9.78 13.53
CA LEU A 359 -23.84 9.06 13.43
C LEU A 359 -24.60 9.06 14.76
N PRO A 360 -25.87 9.59 14.82
CA PRO A 360 -26.74 9.49 15.98
C PRO A 360 -27.07 8.02 16.33
N GLU A 361 -27.33 7.76 17.61
CA GLU A 361 -27.62 6.41 18.11
C GLU A 361 -28.89 5.80 17.49
N GLU A 362 -29.85 6.64 17.12
CA GLU A 362 -31.08 6.22 16.43
C GLU A 362 -30.79 5.46 15.14
N TYR A 363 -29.83 5.93 14.34
CA TYR A 363 -29.42 5.27 13.10
C TYR A 363 -28.80 3.89 13.33
N ARG A 364 -28.08 3.72 14.45
CA ARG A 364 -27.51 2.42 14.83
C ARG A 364 -28.62 1.44 15.24
N ALA A 365 -29.57 1.93 16.03
CA ALA A 365 -30.72 1.15 16.46
C ALA A 365 -31.60 0.74 15.26
N GLU A 366 -31.80 1.63 14.29
CA GLU A 366 -32.55 1.34 13.07
C GLU A 366 -31.83 0.33 12.17
N ALA A 367 -30.51 0.42 12.02
CA ALA A 367 -29.70 -0.56 11.29
C ALA A 367 -29.80 -1.94 11.96
N GLU A 368 -29.68 -2.02 13.29
CA GLU A 368 -29.81 -3.26 14.05
C GLU A 368 -31.22 -3.86 13.89
N ALA A 369 -32.27 -3.03 13.98
CA ALA A 369 -33.65 -3.46 13.79
C ALA A 369 -33.92 -3.97 12.37
N ALA A 370 -33.22 -3.41 11.36
CA ALA A 370 -33.26 -3.87 9.97
C ALA A 370 -32.40 -5.12 9.72
N GLY A 371 -31.58 -5.55 10.68
CA GLY A 371 -30.62 -6.65 10.49
C GLY A 371 -29.47 -6.29 9.54
N GLU A 372 -29.19 -5.01 9.36
CA GLU A 372 -28.14 -4.47 8.48
C GLU A 372 -26.94 -4.01 9.33
N ASP A 373 -25.72 -4.15 8.80
CA ASP A 373 -24.62 -3.38 9.37
C ASP A 373 -24.78 -1.90 9.05
N THR A 374 -24.17 -1.03 9.87
CA THR A 374 -24.38 0.42 9.79
C THR A 374 -23.89 1.03 8.46
N HIS A 375 -22.85 0.43 7.82
CA HIS A 375 -22.40 0.85 6.49
C HIS A 375 -23.45 0.52 5.43
N ALA A 376 -24.01 -0.69 5.45
CA ALA A 376 -25.04 -1.12 4.52
C ALA A 376 -26.31 -0.26 4.65
N TYR A 377 -26.71 0.01 5.91
CA TYR A 377 -27.86 0.86 6.21
C TYR A 377 -27.71 2.28 5.64
N LEU A 378 -26.59 2.96 5.92
CA LEU A 378 -26.35 4.30 5.38
C LEU A 378 -26.16 4.30 3.86
N THR A 379 -25.53 3.27 3.30
CA THR A 379 -25.38 3.11 1.85
C THR A 379 -26.75 3.05 1.17
N ARG A 380 -27.70 2.31 1.76
CA ARG A 380 -29.08 2.22 1.24
C ARG A 380 -29.79 3.56 1.27
N LEU A 381 -29.77 4.29 2.42
CA LEU A 381 -30.36 5.62 2.53
C LEU A 381 -29.73 6.63 1.56
N ALA A 382 -28.40 6.61 1.45
CA ALA A 382 -27.69 7.46 0.53
C ALA A 382 -28.01 7.15 -0.95
N ALA A 383 -28.25 5.88 -1.29
CA ALA A 383 -28.57 5.46 -2.65
C ALA A 383 -29.95 5.95 -3.14
N GLU A 384 -30.88 6.20 -2.22
CA GLU A 384 -32.22 6.70 -2.53
C GLU A 384 -32.21 8.19 -2.98
N GLN A 385 -31.11 8.92 -2.70
CA GLN A 385 -31.01 10.34 -3.00
C GLN A 385 -30.64 10.57 -4.48
N PRO A 386 -31.26 11.50 -5.18
CA PRO A 386 -30.73 12.03 -6.45
C PRO A 386 -29.35 12.66 -6.26
N VAL A 387 -28.54 12.65 -7.31
CA VAL A 387 -27.22 13.33 -7.30
C VAL A 387 -27.41 14.83 -6.99
N GLY A 388 -26.65 15.33 -6.01
CA GLY A 388 -26.70 16.73 -5.59
C GLY A 388 -27.87 17.13 -4.67
N ALA A 389 -28.80 16.22 -4.36
CA ALA A 389 -29.97 16.54 -3.52
C ALA A 389 -29.58 17.03 -2.10
N HIS A 390 -28.47 16.55 -1.57
CA HIS A 390 -27.95 16.94 -0.25
C HIS A 390 -27.28 18.34 -0.25
N GLY A 391 -26.91 18.90 -1.40
CA GLY A 391 -26.28 20.23 -1.51
C GLY A 391 -24.88 20.34 -0.87
N LEU A 392 -24.19 19.21 -0.65
CA LEU A 392 -22.90 19.19 0.02
C LEU A 392 -21.78 18.90 -0.99
N VAL A 393 -20.60 19.45 -0.74
CA VAL A 393 -19.33 19.03 -1.34
C VAL A 393 -18.28 18.87 -0.25
N ALA A 394 -17.50 17.80 -0.28
CA ALA A 394 -16.44 17.54 0.69
C ALA A 394 -15.08 17.35 0.01
N LEU A 395 -14.00 17.69 0.75
CA LEU A 395 -12.62 17.32 0.41
C LEU A 395 -12.20 16.12 1.25
N ASP A 396 -11.74 15.07 0.60
CA ASP A 396 -11.34 13.78 1.19
C ASP A 396 -9.99 13.80 1.94
N TRP A 397 -9.50 14.98 2.35
CA TRP A 397 -8.16 15.17 2.91
C TRP A 397 -8.09 15.00 4.43
N MET A 398 -8.87 14.10 5.02
CA MET A 398 -8.91 13.87 6.47
C MET A 398 -7.52 13.49 7.04
N ASN A 399 -6.66 12.82 6.23
CA ASN A 399 -5.26 12.50 6.52
C ASN A 399 -4.29 13.21 5.57
N GLY A 400 -4.61 14.43 5.09
CA GLY A 400 -3.83 15.12 4.08
C GLY A 400 -4.13 14.64 2.66
N ASN A 401 -3.45 15.24 1.68
CA ASN A 401 -3.54 14.88 0.27
C ASN A 401 -2.23 14.22 -0.18
N ARG A 402 -2.28 12.92 -0.53
CA ARG A 402 -1.12 12.14 -0.99
C ARG A 402 -0.83 12.40 -2.47
N SER A 403 -1.87 12.48 -3.29
CA SER A 403 -1.84 12.85 -4.70
C SER A 403 -3.09 13.70 -5.02
N THR A 404 -2.95 14.81 -5.72
CA THR A 404 -1.83 15.34 -6.49
C THR A 404 -1.06 16.47 -5.78
N LEU A 405 -1.50 16.91 -4.60
CA LEU A 405 -0.90 18.05 -3.91
C LEU A 405 0.33 17.66 -3.08
N VAL A 406 0.48 16.38 -2.72
CA VAL A 406 1.57 15.84 -1.89
C VAL A 406 1.74 16.64 -0.59
N ASP A 407 0.64 16.91 0.09
CA ASP A 407 0.60 17.74 1.29
C ASP A 407 -0.18 17.07 2.43
N HIS A 408 0.55 16.52 3.39
CA HIS A 408 0.01 15.86 4.58
C HIS A 408 -0.43 16.85 5.68
N HIS A 409 -0.23 18.16 5.50
CA HIS A 409 -0.71 19.20 6.41
C HIS A 409 -2.15 19.65 6.12
N LEU A 410 -2.67 19.30 4.96
CA LEU A 410 -4.07 19.55 4.61
C LEU A 410 -5.01 18.72 5.49
N SER A 411 -6.27 19.14 5.56
CA SER A 411 -7.34 18.47 6.32
C SER A 411 -8.66 18.55 5.56
N GLY A 412 -9.57 17.62 5.87
CA GLY A 412 -10.90 17.56 5.23
C GLY A 412 -11.73 18.82 5.44
N VAL A 413 -12.61 19.06 4.49
CA VAL A 413 -13.60 20.15 4.50
C VAL A 413 -14.96 19.55 4.10
N ILE A 414 -16.03 20.02 4.71
CA ILE A 414 -17.41 19.76 4.28
C ILE A 414 -18.09 21.12 4.14
N ALA A 415 -18.55 21.44 2.94
CA ALA A 415 -19.25 22.69 2.61
C ALA A 415 -20.70 22.40 2.28
N GLY A 416 -21.59 23.38 2.57
CA GLY A 416 -23.02 23.31 2.24
C GLY A 416 -23.93 22.83 3.39
N LEU A 417 -23.44 22.60 4.60
CA LEU A 417 -24.25 22.15 5.73
C LEU A 417 -25.37 23.15 6.07
N THR A 418 -26.58 22.62 6.30
CA THR A 418 -27.77 23.34 6.77
C THR A 418 -28.35 22.62 8.00
N LEU A 419 -29.39 23.19 8.60
CA LEU A 419 -30.09 22.57 9.73
C LEU A 419 -30.89 21.32 9.30
N ASP A 420 -31.16 21.15 8.00
CA ASP A 420 -31.87 20.00 7.45
C ASP A 420 -30.93 18.88 6.99
N THR A 421 -29.61 19.09 7.06
CA THR A 421 -28.61 18.10 6.67
C THR A 421 -28.69 16.87 7.57
N ARG A 422 -28.80 15.69 6.97
CA ARG A 422 -28.91 14.38 7.64
C ARG A 422 -27.60 13.62 7.62
N PRO A 423 -27.42 12.63 8.50
CA PRO A 423 -26.23 11.78 8.51
C PRO A 423 -25.92 11.08 7.18
N GLU A 424 -26.94 10.57 6.48
CA GLU A 424 -26.81 9.94 5.16
C GLU A 424 -26.39 10.94 4.07
N ASP A 425 -26.73 12.21 4.19
CA ASP A 425 -26.30 13.27 3.25
C ASP A 425 -24.78 13.47 3.33
N VAL A 426 -24.27 13.57 4.56
CA VAL A 426 -22.83 13.70 4.79
C VAL A 426 -22.11 12.42 4.38
N TYR A 427 -22.66 11.23 4.69
CA TYR A 427 -22.08 9.96 4.30
C TYR A 427 -21.94 9.88 2.76
N ARG A 428 -22.99 10.26 2.03
CA ARG A 428 -22.96 10.32 0.56
C ARG A 428 -21.94 11.31 0.03
N ALA A 429 -21.89 12.53 0.57
CA ALA A 429 -20.90 13.52 0.18
C ALA A 429 -19.45 13.05 0.40
N LEU A 430 -19.21 12.24 1.45
CA LEU A 430 -17.90 11.63 1.70
C LEU A 430 -17.56 10.52 0.70
N LEU A 431 -18.55 9.69 0.30
CA LEU A 431 -18.36 8.72 -0.80
C LEU A 431 -18.01 9.44 -2.10
N GLU A 432 -18.75 10.48 -2.45
CA GLU A 432 -18.54 11.30 -3.64
C GLU A 432 -17.17 12.01 -3.63
N ALA A 433 -16.74 12.53 -2.47
CA ALA A 433 -15.45 13.19 -2.31
C ALA A 433 -14.28 12.27 -2.68
N THR A 434 -14.34 10.98 -2.29
CA THR A 434 -13.29 10.01 -2.66
C THR A 434 -13.26 9.72 -4.15
N ALA A 435 -14.41 9.71 -4.82
CA ALA A 435 -14.49 9.56 -6.27
C ALA A 435 -13.98 10.82 -7.00
N TYR A 436 -14.26 12.01 -6.48
CA TYR A 436 -13.69 13.25 -7.03
C TYR A 436 -12.18 13.31 -6.88
N GLY A 437 -11.63 12.91 -5.74
CA GLY A 437 -10.19 12.77 -5.54
C GLY A 437 -9.56 11.78 -6.53
N THR A 438 -10.22 10.65 -6.78
CA THR A 438 -9.81 9.69 -7.83
C THR A 438 -9.84 10.34 -9.22
N ARG A 439 -10.88 11.13 -9.55
CA ARG A 439 -10.97 11.86 -10.84
C ARG A 439 -9.82 12.85 -11.03
N VAL A 440 -9.43 13.57 -9.97
CA VAL A 440 -8.26 14.47 -10.02
C VAL A 440 -6.98 13.70 -10.38
N ILE A 441 -6.78 12.51 -9.80
CA ILE A 441 -5.64 11.64 -10.10
C ILE A 441 -5.69 11.15 -11.56
N VAL A 442 -6.85 10.70 -12.04
CA VAL A 442 -7.03 10.25 -13.43
C VAL A 442 -6.73 11.39 -14.41
N GLU A 443 -7.28 12.59 -14.16
CA GLU A 443 -7.01 13.78 -14.98
C GLU A 443 -5.53 14.17 -14.97
N ALA A 444 -4.82 14.01 -13.83
CA ALA A 444 -3.40 14.27 -13.76
C ALA A 444 -2.58 13.27 -14.61
N PHE A 445 -2.93 11.98 -14.61
CA PHE A 445 -2.31 11.00 -15.51
C PHE A 445 -2.53 11.36 -16.98
N GLU A 446 -3.75 11.67 -17.37
CA GLU A 446 -4.09 12.02 -18.76
C GLU A 446 -3.41 13.29 -19.23
N GLN A 447 -3.39 14.34 -18.39
CA GLN A 447 -2.66 15.59 -18.67
C GLN A 447 -1.15 15.37 -18.77
N GLY A 448 -0.61 14.41 -17.99
CA GLY A 448 0.78 13.96 -18.08
C GLY A 448 1.08 13.06 -19.28
N GLY A 449 0.09 12.77 -20.15
CA GLY A 449 0.26 11.92 -21.33
C GLY A 449 0.20 10.42 -21.05
N VAL A 450 -0.30 10.01 -19.88
CA VAL A 450 -0.50 8.60 -19.50
C VAL A 450 -2.01 8.30 -19.57
N PRO A 451 -2.49 7.65 -20.65
CA PRO A 451 -3.92 7.42 -20.84
C PRO A 451 -4.46 6.41 -19.80
N VAL A 452 -5.69 6.64 -19.33
CA VAL A 452 -6.44 5.72 -18.48
C VAL A 452 -7.63 5.21 -19.28
N GLU A 453 -7.55 3.96 -19.75
CA GLU A 453 -8.58 3.35 -20.60
C GLU A 453 -9.60 2.53 -19.81
N GLU A 454 -9.16 1.87 -18.74
CA GLU A 454 -9.99 1.03 -17.88
C GLU A 454 -9.69 1.34 -16.40
N PHE A 455 -10.75 1.40 -15.58
CA PHE A 455 -10.64 1.57 -14.13
C PHE A 455 -11.06 0.27 -13.44
N ILE A 456 -10.11 -0.35 -12.73
CA ILE A 456 -10.29 -1.63 -12.06
C ILE A 456 -10.20 -1.41 -10.55
N VAL A 457 -11.12 -1.97 -9.78
CA VAL A 457 -11.14 -1.83 -8.32
C VAL A 457 -10.84 -3.17 -7.65
N ALA A 458 -9.89 -3.16 -6.72
CA ALA A 458 -9.60 -4.24 -5.78
C ALA A 458 -9.79 -3.74 -4.34
N GLY A 459 -9.71 -4.65 -3.37
CA GLY A 459 -9.83 -4.32 -1.95
C GLY A 459 -11.26 -4.37 -1.42
N GLY A 460 -11.41 -4.16 -0.11
CA GLY A 460 -12.67 -4.39 0.59
C GLY A 460 -13.82 -3.48 0.17
N LEU A 461 -13.51 -2.25 -0.26
CA LEU A 461 -14.55 -1.27 -0.64
C LEU A 461 -15.23 -1.57 -1.97
N LYS A 462 -14.71 -2.48 -2.82
CA LYS A 462 -15.41 -2.97 -4.01
C LYS A 462 -16.79 -3.56 -3.71
N LYS A 463 -17.03 -3.96 -2.45
CA LYS A 463 -18.29 -4.54 -1.98
C LYS A 463 -19.40 -3.50 -1.76
N ASN A 464 -19.09 -2.20 -1.83
CA ASN A 464 -20.10 -1.13 -1.73
C ASN A 464 -20.60 -0.75 -3.14
N PRO A 465 -21.83 -1.16 -3.55
CA PRO A 465 -22.32 -0.94 -4.91
C PRO A 465 -22.58 0.53 -5.23
N LEU A 466 -22.97 1.34 -4.22
CA LEU A 466 -23.17 2.78 -4.43
C LEU A 466 -21.83 3.47 -4.71
N LEU A 467 -20.78 3.15 -3.94
CA LEU A 467 -19.45 3.71 -4.15
C LEU A 467 -18.90 3.35 -5.54
N MET A 468 -19.11 2.11 -6.00
CA MET A 468 -18.67 1.68 -7.33
C MET A 468 -19.44 2.41 -8.45
N GLN A 469 -20.75 2.59 -8.29
CA GLN A 469 -21.55 3.33 -9.26
C GLN A 469 -21.18 4.82 -9.28
N ILE A 470 -20.94 5.44 -8.11
CA ILE A 470 -20.44 6.82 -8.03
C ILE A 470 -19.12 6.96 -8.79
N HIS A 471 -18.17 6.03 -8.62
CA HIS A 471 -16.91 6.07 -9.38
C HIS A 471 -17.16 5.94 -10.89
N ALA A 472 -18.04 5.04 -11.34
CA ALA A 472 -18.36 4.91 -12.75
C ALA A 472 -18.91 6.22 -13.34
N ASP A 473 -19.87 6.84 -12.64
CA ASP A 473 -20.54 8.08 -13.08
C ASP A 473 -19.57 9.29 -13.03
N VAL A 474 -18.81 9.44 -11.94
CA VAL A 474 -17.85 10.56 -11.75
C VAL A 474 -16.69 10.48 -12.75
N LEU A 475 -16.16 9.27 -12.98
CA LEU A 475 -15.06 9.06 -13.93
C LEU A 475 -15.51 8.99 -15.39
N ARG A 476 -16.82 8.89 -15.64
CA ARG A 476 -17.43 8.65 -16.96
C ARG A 476 -16.84 7.43 -17.67
N ARG A 477 -16.53 6.38 -16.89
CA ARG A 477 -15.87 5.15 -17.35
C ARG A 477 -16.47 3.92 -16.71
N PRO A 478 -16.46 2.78 -17.41
CA PRO A 478 -16.78 1.51 -16.77
C PRO A 478 -15.84 1.24 -15.60
N VAL A 479 -16.40 0.73 -14.52
CA VAL A 479 -15.66 0.18 -13.39
C VAL A 479 -15.67 -1.33 -13.48
N SER A 480 -14.48 -1.93 -13.53
CA SER A 480 -14.27 -3.37 -13.47
C SER A 480 -13.89 -3.78 -12.04
N LEU A 481 -14.21 -4.99 -11.63
CA LEU A 481 -13.91 -5.49 -10.28
C LEU A 481 -12.89 -6.63 -10.33
N ALA A 482 -11.85 -6.57 -9.52
CA ALA A 482 -10.96 -7.70 -9.29
C ALA A 482 -11.73 -8.87 -8.69
N GLY A 483 -11.59 -10.07 -9.27
CA GLY A 483 -12.33 -11.25 -8.86
C GLY A 483 -11.88 -11.80 -7.50
N SER A 484 -10.59 -11.68 -7.17
CA SER A 484 -10.05 -12.14 -5.89
C SER A 484 -10.29 -11.12 -4.76
N ASP A 485 -10.53 -11.65 -3.56
CA ASP A 485 -10.45 -10.90 -2.30
C ASP A 485 -9.04 -11.00 -1.67
N GLN A 486 -8.14 -11.79 -2.27
CA GLN A 486 -6.78 -12.08 -1.84
C GLN A 486 -5.74 -11.52 -2.84
N GLY A 487 -6.02 -10.36 -3.43
CA GLY A 487 -5.25 -9.79 -4.54
C GLY A 487 -3.72 -9.86 -4.38
N PRO A 488 -3.12 -9.36 -3.29
CA PRO A 488 -1.66 -9.43 -3.09
C PRO A 488 -1.13 -10.87 -3.11
N ALA A 489 -1.69 -11.76 -2.28
CA ALA A 489 -1.24 -13.15 -2.22
C ALA A 489 -1.45 -13.91 -3.53
N LEU A 490 -2.57 -13.69 -4.26
CA LEU A 490 -2.77 -14.24 -5.60
C LEU A 490 -1.72 -13.70 -6.57
N GLY A 491 -1.42 -12.41 -6.52
CA GLY A 491 -0.37 -11.80 -7.34
C GLY A 491 1.01 -12.39 -7.07
N SER A 492 1.35 -12.63 -5.80
CA SER A 492 2.57 -13.32 -5.39
C SER A 492 2.62 -14.76 -5.90
N ALA A 493 1.49 -15.49 -5.87
CA ALA A 493 1.38 -16.83 -6.46
C ALA A 493 1.55 -16.82 -8.00
N ILE A 494 1.08 -15.78 -8.69
CA ILE A 494 1.28 -15.56 -10.13
C ILE A 494 2.77 -15.36 -10.42
N HIS A 495 3.47 -14.55 -9.64
CA HIS A 495 4.91 -14.37 -9.77
C HIS A 495 5.67 -15.66 -9.48
N ALA A 496 5.23 -16.46 -8.52
CA ALA A 496 5.79 -17.78 -8.25
C ALA A 496 5.64 -18.74 -9.43
N ALA A 497 4.52 -18.69 -10.15
CA ALA A 497 4.30 -19.52 -11.34
C ALA A 497 5.26 -19.13 -12.48
N VAL A 498 5.56 -17.84 -12.64
CA VAL A 498 6.58 -17.37 -13.60
C VAL A 498 7.98 -17.81 -13.18
N ALA A 499 8.34 -17.60 -11.91
CA ALA A 499 9.64 -18.01 -11.37
C ALA A 499 9.88 -19.52 -11.49
N ALA A 500 8.83 -20.34 -11.40
CA ALA A 500 8.86 -21.79 -11.59
C ALA A 500 8.87 -22.21 -13.08
N GLY A 501 8.80 -21.28 -14.03
CA GLY A 501 8.74 -21.55 -15.46
C GLY A 501 7.42 -22.12 -15.96
N ALA A 502 6.34 -22.06 -15.15
CA ALA A 502 5.03 -22.53 -15.55
C ALA A 502 4.35 -21.58 -16.56
N HIS A 503 4.72 -20.32 -16.54
CA HIS A 503 4.32 -19.30 -17.52
C HIS A 503 5.56 -18.53 -17.99
N PRO A 504 5.59 -18.05 -19.25
CA PRO A 504 6.76 -17.39 -19.82
C PRO A 504 7.05 -16.00 -19.20
N ASP A 505 6.02 -15.31 -18.75
CA ASP A 505 6.12 -13.97 -18.16
C ASP A 505 4.88 -13.65 -17.30
N VAL A 506 4.92 -12.53 -16.61
CA VAL A 506 3.84 -12.06 -15.71
C VAL A 506 2.54 -11.75 -16.48
N ARG A 507 2.61 -11.29 -17.73
CA ARG A 507 1.41 -10.99 -18.55
C ARG A 507 0.66 -12.28 -18.91
N ALA A 508 1.39 -13.29 -19.36
CA ALA A 508 0.83 -14.61 -19.68
C ALA A 508 0.25 -15.28 -18.42
N ALA A 509 0.96 -15.19 -17.30
CA ALA A 509 0.49 -15.72 -16.03
C ALA A 509 -0.77 -14.96 -15.52
N ALA A 510 -0.80 -13.63 -15.60
CA ALA A 510 -1.97 -12.82 -15.24
C ALA A 510 -3.19 -13.13 -16.13
N ALA A 511 -2.97 -13.39 -17.43
CA ALA A 511 -4.05 -13.77 -18.33
C ALA A 511 -4.67 -15.14 -18.00
N ALA A 512 -3.86 -16.08 -17.48
CA ALA A 512 -4.31 -17.41 -17.11
C ALA A 512 -4.87 -17.49 -15.69
N MET A 513 -4.24 -16.81 -14.74
CA MET A 513 -4.48 -16.96 -13.30
C MET A 513 -5.18 -15.76 -12.67
N GLY A 514 -5.11 -14.56 -13.28
CA GLY A 514 -5.81 -13.37 -12.80
C GLY A 514 -7.31 -13.43 -13.09
N SER A 515 -8.09 -12.71 -12.28
CA SER A 515 -9.56 -12.67 -12.45
C SER A 515 -10.07 -11.24 -12.33
N VAL A 516 -10.93 -10.85 -13.29
CA VAL A 516 -11.56 -9.53 -13.32
C VAL A 516 -12.94 -9.61 -13.93
N GLU A 517 -13.94 -9.06 -13.25
CA GLU A 517 -15.29 -8.83 -13.79
C GLU A 517 -15.27 -7.48 -14.50
N ARG A 518 -15.24 -7.52 -15.84
CA ARG A 518 -15.12 -6.30 -16.64
C ARG A 518 -16.44 -5.58 -16.75
N ALA A 519 -16.37 -4.23 -16.66
CA ALA A 519 -17.50 -3.33 -16.82
C ALA A 519 -18.69 -3.72 -15.90
N ALA A 520 -18.37 -4.11 -14.65
CA ALA A 520 -19.38 -4.47 -13.65
C ALA A 520 -20.34 -3.30 -13.35
N TYR A 521 -19.83 -2.06 -13.46
CA TYR A 521 -20.62 -0.84 -13.36
C TYR A 521 -20.38 0.03 -14.59
N LEU A 522 -21.47 0.48 -15.20
CA LEU A 522 -21.43 1.39 -16.34
C LEU A 522 -21.85 2.81 -15.92
N PRO A 523 -21.24 3.86 -16.49
CA PRO A 523 -21.65 5.23 -16.21
C PRO A 523 -23.05 5.50 -16.79
N ASP A 524 -23.88 6.18 -16.00
CA ASP A 524 -25.14 6.74 -16.46
C ASP A 524 -24.93 8.19 -16.90
N ALA A 525 -25.28 8.53 -18.12
CA ALA A 525 -25.00 9.84 -18.70
C ALA A 525 -25.65 11.00 -17.91
N ALA A 526 -26.89 10.82 -17.44
CA ALA A 526 -27.60 11.87 -16.73
C ALA A 526 -27.00 12.11 -15.32
N ARG A 527 -26.63 11.02 -14.61
CA ARG A 527 -25.94 11.14 -13.33
C ARG A 527 -24.53 11.72 -13.51
N ALA A 528 -23.80 11.28 -14.54
CA ALA A 528 -22.47 11.81 -14.84
C ALA A 528 -22.50 13.32 -15.12
N ASP A 529 -23.51 13.83 -15.85
CA ASP A 529 -23.67 15.28 -16.07
C ASP A 529 -23.96 16.04 -14.77
N ALA A 530 -24.76 15.45 -13.88
CA ALA A 530 -25.02 16.02 -12.55
C ALA A 530 -23.75 16.02 -11.68
N TYR A 531 -22.94 14.93 -11.74
CA TYR A 531 -21.64 14.87 -11.04
C TYR A 531 -20.60 15.83 -11.60
N ASP A 532 -20.61 16.17 -12.89
CA ASP A 532 -19.71 17.19 -13.44
C ASP A 532 -19.95 18.55 -12.81
N ALA A 533 -21.20 18.92 -12.55
CA ALA A 533 -21.51 20.17 -11.85
C ALA A 533 -20.97 20.18 -10.41
N LEU A 534 -21.13 19.08 -9.67
CA LEU A 534 -20.58 18.96 -8.32
C LEU A 534 -19.04 18.86 -8.32
N PHE A 535 -18.45 18.21 -9.30
CA PHE A 535 -17.00 18.15 -9.45
C PHE A 535 -16.39 19.53 -9.75
N ALA A 536 -17.08 20.41 -10.45
CA ALA A 536 -16.64 21.79 -10.63
C ALA A 536 -16.54 22.53 -9.29
N GLU A 537 -17.51 22.33 -8.39
CA GLU A 537 -17.47 22.89 -7.04
C GLU A 537 -16.40 22.23 -6.16
N TYR A 538 -16.22 20.90 -6.27
CA TYR A 538 -15.10 20.21 -5.63
C TYR A 538 -13.76 20.79 -6.08
N ARG A 539 -13.57 21.02 -7.39
CA ARG A 539 -12.35 21.59 -7.95
C ARG A 539 -12.11 23.02 -7.43
N ALA A 540 -13.17 23.83 -7.31
CA ALA A 540 -13.05 25.17 -6.74
C ALA A 540 -12.58 25.15 -5.28
N LEU A 541 -13.13 24.23 -4.46
CA LEU A 541 -12.64 24.02 -3.08
C LEU A 541 -11.23 23.46 -3.05
N HIS A 542 -10.92 22.47 -3.88
CA HIS A 542 -9.59 21.87 -4.02
C HIS A 542 -8.53 22.94 -4.32
N ASP A 543 -8.79 23.80 -5.31
CA ASP A 543 -7.83 24.83 -5.70
C ASP A 543 -7.73 25.92 -4.63
N HIS A 544 -8.85 26.32 -4.02
CA HIS A 544 -8.85 27.32 -2.95
C HIS A 544 -8.01 26.88 -1.73
N PHE A 545 -8.23 25.67 -1.24
CA PHE A 545 -7.58 25.18 -0.02
C PHE A 545 -6.23 24.48 -0.27
N GLY A 546 -6.02 23.92 -1.47
CA GLY A 546 -4.83 23.12 -1.78
C GLY A 546 -3.72 23.91 -2.46
N THR A 547 -4.07 24.78 -3.42
CA THR A 547 -3.09 25.53 -4.22
C THR A 547 -3.21 27.04 -4.08
N GLY A 548 -4.28 27.52 -3.44
CA GLY A 548 -4.52 28.95 -3.21
C GLY A 548 -3.49 29.58 -2.28
N PRO A 549 -3.34 30.91 -2.33
CA PRO A 549 -2.37 31.64 -1.53
C PRO A 549 -2.72 31.64 -0.03
N ASP A 550 -3.96 31.30 0.31
CA ASP A 550 -4.43 31.26 1.70
C ASP A 550 -4.24 29.87 2.31
N LEU A 551 -3.20 29.71 3.10
CA LEU A 551 -2.86 28.48 3.80
C LEU A 551 -3.75 28.25 5.04
N LEU A 552 -5.08 28.40 4.93
CA LEU A 552 -6.02 28.31 6.05
C LEU A 552 -5.91 26.97 6.80
N LEU A 553 -5.91 25.84 6.08
CA LEU A 553 -5.86 24.52 6.68
C LEU A 553 -4.55 24.28 7.44
N HIS A 554 -3.42 24.78 6.91
CA HIS A 554 -2.12 24.74 7.59
C HIS A 554 -2.15 25.59 8.88
N ARG A 555 -2.76 26.78 8.84
CA ARG A 555 -2.88 27.63 10.04
C ARG A 555 -3.74 26.98 11.12
N LEU A 556 -4.87 26.39 10.74
CA LEU A 556 -5.73 25.65 11.67
C LEU A 556 -5.01 24.47 12.31
N ARG A 557 -4.23 23.71 11.52
CA ARG A 557 -3.41 22.62 12.05
C ARG A 557 -2.35 23.12 13.04
N ARG A 558 -1.66 24.22 12.74
CA ARG A 558 -0.68 24.81 13.66
C ARG A 558 -1.35 25.25 14.97
N ILE A 559 -2.47 25.96 14.90
CA ILE A 559 -3.25 26.39 16.08
C ILE A 559 -3.61 25.18 16.95
N ARG A 560 -4.16 24.12 16.34
CA ARG A 560 -4.50 22.88 17.03
C ARG A 560 -3.30 22.24 17.71
N ASN A 561 -2.18 22.12 17.01
CA ASN A 561 -0.97 21.47 17.55
C ASN A 561 -0.39 22.28 18.71
N THR A 562 -0.31 23.61 18.61
CA THR A 562 0.14 24.49 19.69
C THR A 562 -0.75 24.36 20.93
N ALA A 563 -2.07 24.36 20.76
CA ALA A 563 -3.00 24.21 21.88
C ALA A 563 -2.87 22.84 22.59
N ARG A 564 -2.70 21.74 21.82
CA ARG A 564 -2.50 20.40 22.38
C ARG A 564 -1.17 20.23 23.11
N THR A 565 -0.11 20.86 22.64
CA THR A 565 1.20 20.85 23.32
C THR A 565 1.12 21.63 24.64
N ALA A 566 0.48 22.79 24.65
CA ALA A 566 0.29 23.59 25.88
C ALA A 566 -0.50 22.81 26.95
N THR A 567 -1.50 22.02 26.56
CA THR A 567 -2.31 21.22 27.50
C THR A 567 -1.49 20.07 28.11
N ARG A 568 -0.55 19.48 27.37
CA ARG A 568 0.33 18.42 27.88
C ARG A 568 1.37 18.93 28.87
N THR A 569 1.88 20.15 28.69
CA THR A 569 2.85 20.79 29.60
C THR A 569 2.20 21.30 30.91
N THR A 570 0.89 21.58 30.90
CA THR A 570 0.17 22.04 32.09
C THR A 570 -0.53 20.90 32.87
N GLY A 571 -0.58 19.70 32.34
CA GLY A 571 -1.26 18.53 32.91
C GLY A 571 -0.37 17.53 33.63
N SER A 572 0.81 17.90 34.13
CA SER A 572 1.60 17.06 35.07
C SER A 572 0.95 17.16 36.45
N PRO A 573 0.30 16.13 37.01
CA PRO A 573 -0.14 16.16 38.39
C PRO A 573 1.07 16.04 39.31
N ALA A 574 1.07 16.87 40.35
CA ALA A 574 1.99 16.81 41.48
C ALA A 574 1.87 15.48 42.26
#